data_c6bc98ed5b38047b53485bf1963011bb
#
_entry.id   c6bc98ed5b38047b53485bf1963011bb
#
_cell.length_a   1.000
_cell.length_b   1.000
_cell.length_c   1.000
_cell.angle_alpha   90.00
_cell.angle_beta   90.00
_cell.angle_gamma   90.00
#
_symmetry.space_group_name_H-M   'P 1'
#
loop_
_entity.id
_entity.type
_entity.pdbx_description
1 polymer ?
#
loop_
_entity_poly.entity_id
_entity_poly.type
_entity_poly.pdbx_seq_one_letter_code
_entity_poly.pdbx_strand_id
1 'polypeptide(L)'
;MKRIGWIALLAVLPALQGCFPVVATGVGATAVMLDDRRTTGTYIEDEGIELKAFHRLDEKFGKDAHVNTTSFNRQALLTGEVADPAMKEDAEKVVRGIPNVRNVINELAIAGLSSLAERSNDTYLTSKVKMRCIEANKFPLSSVKVTTESGVVYLMGMVTRREADAATEIARSTSGVRKVVKLFEYLD
;
A
#
# COMPACT_ATOMS: atom_id res chain seq x y z
N MET A 1 46.60 6.84 12.95
CA MET A 1 45.38 6.18 13.45
C MET A 1 44.09 7.01 13.37
N LYS A 2 44.12 8.34 13.10
CA LYS A 2 42.88 9.18 13.00
C LYS A 2 42.15 9.14 11.64
N ARG A 3 42.78 8.66 10.57
CA ARG A 3 42.17 8.64 9.21
C ARG A 3 41.25 7.43 8.94
N ILE A 4 41.38 6.36 9.71
CA ILE A 4 40.54 5.14 9.55
C ILE A 4 39.11 5.37 10.09
N GLY A 5 38.96 6.20 11.13
CA GLY A 5 37.66 6.52 11.70
C GLY A 5 36.73 7.31 10.76
N TRP A 6 37.28 8.13 9.88
CA TRP A 6 36.51 8.92 8.91
C TRP A 6 36.02 8.10 7.72
N ILE A 7 36.80 7.08 7.32
CA ILE A 7 36.40 6.16 6.24
C ILE A 7 35.27 5.23 6.72
N ALA A 8 35.33 4.77 7.98
CA ALA A 8 34.25 3.96 8.57
C ALA A 8 32.94 4.76 8.73
N LEU A 9 33.03 6.07 9.04
CA LEU A 9 31.86 6.94 9.18
C LEU A 9 31.20 7.23 7.80
N LEU A 10 31.98 7.34 6.73
CA LEU A 10 31.44 7.54 5.37
C LEU A 10 30.77 6.27 4.81
N ALA A 11 31.14 5.08 5.25
CA ALA A 11 30.56 3.81 4.80
C ALA A 11 29.18 3.51 5.42
N VAL A 12 28.80 4.20 6.52
CA VAL A 12 27.50 4.00 7.20
C VAL A 12 26.41 4.94 6.64
N LEU A 13 26.77 6.04 5.96
CA LEU A 13 25.79 6.99 5.41
C LEU A 13 24.81 6.42 4.38
N PRO A 14 25.16 5.48 3.48
CA PRO A 14 24.20 4.92 2.55
C PRO A 14 23.18 3.97 3.18
N ALA A 15 23.42 3.48 4.41
CA ALA A 15 22.51 2.58 5.10
C ALA A 15 21.27 3.28 5.71
N LEU A 16 21.27 4.61 5.78
CA LEU A 16 20.15 5.40 6.33
C LEU A 16 19.18 5.95 5.26
N GLN A 17 19.46 5.72 3.99
CA GLN A 17 18.50 6.07 2.93
C GLN A 17 17.47 4.95 2.77
N GLY A 18 16.66 4.75 3.82
CA GLY A 18 15.49 3.89 3.77
C GLY A 18 14.52 4.38 2.70
N CYS A 19 13.94 3.43 1.96
CA CYS A 19 12.89 3.60 0.96
C CYS A 19 13.30 4.06 -0.43
N PHE A 20 14.38 3.48 -0.98
CA PHE A 20 14.46 3.31 -2.43
C PHE A 20 14.17 1.84 -2.73
N PRO A 21 13.28 1.50 -3.69
CA PRO A 21 13.22 0.13 -4.17
C PRO A 21 14.57 -0.14 -4.81
N VAL A 22 15.40 -0.89 -4.09
CA VAL A 22 16.66 -1.37 -4.64
C VAL A 22 16.32 -2.28 -5.82
N VAL A 23 16.36 -1.73 -7.02
CA VAL A 23 16.62 -2.50 -8.22
C VAL A 23 18.10 -2.91 -8.12
N ALA A 24 18.42 -3.68 -7.11
CA ALA A 24 19.72 -4.28 -6.92
C ALA A 24 19.67 -5.67 -7.54
N THR A 25 20.23 -5.72 -8.73
CA THR A 25 20.97 -6.87 -9.27
C THR A 25 20.55 -8.26 -8.76
N GLY A 26 19.58 -8.85 -9.41
CA GLY A 26 19.77 -10.14 -10.00
C GLY A 26 19.53 -11.41 -9.17
N VAL A 27 19.21 -11.43 -7.88
CA VAL A 27 18.87 -12.71 -7.21
C VAL A 27 17.77 -12.58 -6.15
N GLY A 28 17.68 -11.47 -5.44
CA GLY A 28 16.67 -11.27 -4.39
C GLY A 28 15.29 -10.82 -4.89
N ALA A 29 15.25 -10.02 -5.96
CA ALA A 29 14.00 -9.51 -6.52
C ALA A 29 13.21 -10.59 -7.29
N THR A 30 13.88 -11.56 -7.88
CA THR A 30 13.25 -12.66 -8.63
C THR A 30 12.51 -13.64 -7.72
N ALA A 31 12.95 -13.84 -6.48
CA ALA A 31 12.29 -14.76 -5.55
C ALA A 31 10.92 -14.25 -5.07
N VAL A 32 10.76 -12.94 -4.90
CA VAL A 32 9.47 -12.32 -4.52
C VAL A 32 8.49 -12.31 -5.70
N MET A 33 9.00 -12.17 -6.94
CA MET A 33 8.16 -12.17 -8.14
C MET A 33 7.66 -13.56 -8.54
N LEU A 34 8.31 -14.65 -8.13
CA LEU A 34 7.92 -16.02 -8.48
C LEU A 34 6.60 -16.45 -7.81
N ASP A 35 6.18 -15.77 -6.75
CA ASP A 35 4.99 -16.12 -5.98
C ASP A 35 3.86 -15.07 -6.12
N ASP A 36 4.08 -13.99 -6.90
CA ASP A 36 3.06 -12.99 -7.21
C ASP A 36 2.19 -13.48 -8.38
N ARG A 37 0.90 -13.52 -8.16
CA ARG A 37 -0.10 -13.97 -9.16
C ARG A 37 -0.33 -12.99 -10.28
N ARG A 38 0.14 -11.76 -10.12
CA ARG A 38 0.15 -10.76 -11.19
C ARG A 38 1.32 -11.02 -12.14
N THR A 39 1.16 -10.63 -13.40
CA THR A 39 2.30 -10.56 -14.31
C THR A 39 3.27 -9.47 -13.87
N THR A 40 4.56 -9.59 -14.19
CA THR A 40 5.56 -8.54 -13.94
C THR A 40 5.13 -7.20 -14.54
N GLY A 41 4.51 -7.22 -15.73
CA GLY A 41 3.96 -6.02 -16.36
C GLY A 41 2.86 -5.36 -15.51
N THR A 42 1.93 -6.14 -15.00
CA THR A 42 0.86 -5.64 -14.13
C THR A 42 1.41 -5.08 -12.81
N TYR A 43 2.43 -5.71 -12.23
CA TYR A 43 3.09 -5.19 -11.04
C TYR A 43 3.70 -3.80 -11.29
N ILE A 44 4.43 -3.63 -12.40
CA ILE A 44 5.03 -2.35 -12.79
C ILE A 44 3.93 -1.30 -13.09
N GLU A 45 2.83 -1.71 -13.72
CA GLU A 45 1.68 -0.83 -13.97
C GLU A 45 1.06 -0.34 -12.65
N ASP A 46 0.89 -1.21 -11.66
CA ASP A 46 0.35 -0.85 -10.34
C ASP A 46 1.21 0.21 -9.63
N GLU A 47 2.53 0.02 -9.59
CA GLU A 47 3.46 1.01 -9.04
C GLU A 47 3.41 2.34 -9.83
N GLY A 48 3.30 2.25 -11.16
CA GLY A 48 3.14 3.42 -12.03
C GLY A 48 1.81 4.16 -11.81
N ILE A 49 0.73 3.45 -11.51
CA ILE A 49 -0.57 4.05 -11.15
C ILE A 49 -0.45 4.80 -9.83
N GLU A 50 0.13 4.19 -8.79
CA GLU A 50 0.30 4.82 -7.48
C GLU A 50 1.12 6.11 -7.58
N LEU A 51 2.24 6.07 -8.30
CA LEU A 51 3.11 7.23 -8.49
C LEU A 51 2.41 8.38 -9.24
N LYS A 52 1.71 8.06 -10.34
CA LYS A 52 0.96 9.07 -11.11
C LYS A 52 -0.21 9.63 -10.31
N ALA A 53 -0.90 8.78 -9.53
CA ALA A 53 -1.97 9.21 -8.65
C ALA A 53 -1.45 10.18 -7.60
N PHE A 54 -0.36 9.84 -6.92
CA PHE A 54 0.28 10.70 -5.94
C PHE A 54 0.57 12.10 -6.51
N HIS A 55 1.26 12.18 -7.65
CA HIS A 55 1.61 13.47 -8.26
C HIS A 55 0.37 14.28 -8.68
N ARG A 56 -0.62 13.65 -9.33
CA ARG A 56 -1.82 14.37 -9.81
C ARG A 56 -2.73 14.83 -8.67
N LEU A 57 -2.83 14.03 -7.61
CA LEU A 57 -3.65 14.38 -6.44
C LEU A 57 -2.97 15.45 -5.60
N ASP A 58 -1.63 15.37 -5.43
CA ASP A 58 -0.86 16.41 -4.74
C ASP A 58 -0.89 17.75 -5.51
N GLU A 59 -0.74 17.72 -6.84
CA GLU A 59 -0.86 18.92 -7.70
C GLU A 59 -2.25 19.56 -7.58
N LYS A 60 -3.31 18.74 -7.48
CA LYS A 60 -4.69 19.23 -7.45
C LYS A 60 -5.12 19.71 -6.07
N PHE A 61 -4.79 19.00 -5.01
CA PHE A 61 -5.31 19.23 -3.66
C PHE A 61 -4.26 19.68 -2.65
N GLY A 62 -2.99 19.38 -2.88
CA GLY A 62 -1.88 19.76 -2.01
C GLY A 62 -2.14 19.40 -0.55
N LYS A 63 -2.17 20.42 0.30
CA LYS A 63 -2.36 20.27 1.75
C LYS A 63 -3.82 20.22 2.20
N ASP A 64 -4.77 20.43 1.29
CA ASP A 64 -6.19 20.51 1.60
C ASP A 64 -6.86 19.14 1.69
N ALA A 65 -6.14 18.08 1.26
CA ALA A 65 -6.57 16.69 1.36
C ALA A 65 -5.43 15.77 1.80
N HIS A 66 -5.80 14.65 2.38
CA HIS A 66 -4.91 13.52 2.58
C HIS A 66 -5.44 12.34 1.78
N VAL A 67 -4.86 12.08 0.63
CA VAL A 67 -5.30 11.01 -0.26
C VAL A 67 -4.16 10.05 -0.53
N ASN A 68 -4.35 8.80 -0.11
CA ASN A 68 -3.50 7.68 -0.43
C ASN A 68 -4.12 6.87 -1.56
N THR A 69 -3.28 6.41 -2.50
CA THR A 69 -3.70 5.49 -3.57
C THR A 69 -2.94 4.20 -3.42
N THR A 70 -3.66 3.08 -3.39
CA THR A 70 -3.09 1.73 -3.41
C THR A 70 -3.61 1.01 -4.65
N SER A 71 -2.73 0.49 -5.50
CA SER A 71 -3.11 -0.26 -6.71
C SER A 71 -2.75 -1.73 -6.59
N PHE A 72 -3.67 -2.61 -6.99
CA PHE A 72 -3.43 -4.04 -7.14
C PHE A 72 -4.22 -4.58 -8.33
N ASN A 73 -3.54 -5.22 -9.26
CA ASN A 73 -4.11 -5.69 -10.53
C ASN A 73 -4.89 -4.60 -11.29
N ARG A 74 -4.34 -3.37 -11.31
CA ARG A 74 -4.93 -2.17 -11.95
C ARG A 74 -6.27 -1.71 -11.35
N GLN A 75 -6.64 -2.24 -10.19
CA GLN A 75 -7.71 -1.72 -9.36
C GLN A 75 -7.10 -0.73 -8.36
N ALA A 76 -7.51 0.52 -8.40
CA ALA A 76 -7.01 1.57 -7.52
C ALA A 76 -7.98 1.81 -6.36
N LEU A 77 -7.46 1.74 -5.13
CA LEU A 77 -8.17 2.10 -3.91
C LEU A 77 -7.72 3.49 -3.47
N LEU A 78 -8.65 4.37 -3.19
CA LEU A 78 -8.43 5.68 -2.59
C LEU A 78 -8.82 5.63 -1.12
N THR A 79 -7.91 6.00 -0.22
CA THR A 79 -8.14 6.12 1.23
C THR A 79 -7.61 7.45 1.74
N GLY A 80 -8.04 7.86 2.91
CA GLY A 80 -7.67 9.14 3.53
C GLY A 80 -8.85 10.07 3.73
N GLU A 81 -8.58 11.36 3.84
CA GLU A 81 -9.58 12.37 4.17
C GLU A 81 -9.61 13.52 3.15
N VAL A 82 -10.82 13.96 2.85
CA VAL A 82 -11.12 15.14 2.03
C VAL A 82 -12.16 16.03 2.73
N ALA A 83 -12.17 17.33 2.40
CA ALA A 83 -13.01 18.30 3.07
C ALA A 83 -14.50 18.15 2.72
N ASP A 84 -14.82 17.74 1.51
CA ASP A 84 -16.19 17.73 0.99
C ASP A 84 -16.43 16.64 -0.07
N PRO A 85 -17.72 16.39 -0.44
CA PRO A 85 -18.07 15.40 -1.45
C PRO A 85 -17.54 15.73 -2.85
N ALA A 86 -17.39 16.99 -3.21
CA ALA A 86 -16.89 17.38 -4.53
C ALA A 86 -15.41 17.00 -4.68
N MET A 87 -14.60 17.23 -3.65
CA MET A 87 -13.21 16.77 -3.61
C MET A 87 -13.10 15.26 -3.71
N LYS A 88 -14.01 14.51 -3.04
CA LYS A 88 -14.06 13.05 -3.11
C LYS A 88 -14.31 12.55 -4.52
N GLU A 89 -15.30 13.13 -5.22
CA GLU A 89 -15.61 12.80 -6.61
C GLU A 89 -14.46 13.17 -7.56
N ASP A 90 -13.87 14.33 -7.33
CA ASP A 90 -12.78 14.84 -8.14
C ASP A 90 -11.50 13.97 -7.99
N ALA A 91 -11.19 13.51 -6.79
CA ALA A 91 -10.09 12.56 -6.57
C ALA A 91 -10.31 11.27 -7.38
N GLU A 92 -11.53 10.76 -7.38
CA GLU A 92 -11.89 9.59 -8.18
C GLU A 92 -11.71 9.83 -9.68
N LYS A 93 -12.18 10.98 -10.20
CA LYS A 93 -12.02 11.36 -11.62
C LYS A 93 -10.54 11.43 -12.01
N VAL A 94 -9.69 12.03 -11.16
CA VAL A 94 -8.25 12.14 -11.39
C VAL A 94 -7.62 10.76 -11.55
N VAL A 95 -7.91 9.83 -10.62
CA VAL A 95 -7.33 8.49 -10.63
C VAL A 95 -7.89 7.63 -11.75
N ARG A 96 -9.18 7.73 -12.02
CA ARG A 96 -9.83 7.05 -13.17
C ARG A 96 -9.25 7.47 -14.52
N GLY A 97 -8.75 8.70 -14.64
CA GLY A 97 -8.06 9.23 -15.83
C GLY A 97 -6.59 8.79 -15.96
N ILE A 98 -6.06 7.97 -15.07
CA ILE A 98 -4.71 7.42 -15.20
C ILE A 98 -4.74 6.22 -16.15
N PRO A 99 -3.84 6.16 -17.15
CA PRO A 99 -3.76 5.01 -18.05
C PRO A 99 -3.61 3.68 -17.30
N ASN A 100 -4.29 2.66 -17.79
CA ASN A 100 -4.31 1.28 -17.27
C ASN A 100 -5.09 1.07 -15.95
N VAL A 101 -5.68 2.10 -15.36
CA VAL A 101 -6.63 1.92 -14.25
C VAL A 101 -7.89 1.25 -14.78
N ARG A 102 -8.23 0.07 -14.24
CA ARG A 102 -9.43 -0.71 -14.60
C ARG A 102 -10.65 -0.25 -13.79
N ASN A 103 -10.44 -0.04 -12.50
CA ASN A 103 -11.49 0.33 -11.56
C ASN A 103 -10.92 1.21 -10.45
N VAL A 104 -11.77 2.08 -9.89
CA VAL A 104 -11.44 2.91 -8.72
C VAL A 104 -12.45 2.61 -7.63
N ILE A 105 -11.95 2.27 -6.45
CA ILE A 105 -12.72 2.13 -5.22
C ILE A 105 -12.43 3.34 -4.37
N ASN A 106 -13.44 4.14 -4.12
CA ASN A 106 -13.30 5.41 -3.42
C ASN A 106 -13.82 5.32 -1.98
N GLU A 107 -12.91 5.01 -1.06
CA GLU A 107 -13.13 4.91 0.38
C GLU A 107 -12.68 6.19 1.14
N LEU A 108 -12.51 7.32 0.43
CA LEU A 108 -12.19 8.60 1.08
C LEU A 108 -13.26 8.99 2.07
N ALA A 109 -12.85 9.38 3.27
CA ALA A 109 -13.72 9.93 4.29
C ALA A 109 -13.87 11.44 4.09
N ILE A 110 -15.09 11.97 4.29
CA ILE A 110 -15.32 13.41 4.38
C ILE A 110 -15.12 13.79 5.85
N ALA A 111 -13.91 14.26 6.17
CA ALA A 111 -13.47 14.53 7.54
C ALA A 111 -12.31 15.53 7.56
N GLY A 112 -11.96 16.02 8.75
CA GLY A 112 -10.70 16.73 8.95
C GLY A 112 -9.50 15.80 8.77
N LEU A 113 -8.37 16.37 8.39
CA LEU A 113 -7.15 15.60 8.12
C LEU A 113 -6.64 14.89 9.37
N SER A 114 -6.27 13.63 9.21
CA SER A 114 -5.62 12.84 10.24
C SER A 114 -4.26 13.43 10.65
N SER A 115 -3.94 13.30 11.92
CA SER A 115 -2.65 13.72 12.47
C SER A 115 -1.52 12.77 12.04
N LEU A 116 -0.26 13.24 12.12
CA LEU A 116 0.90 12.39 11.87
C LEU A 116 0.96 11.18 12.83
N ALA A 117 0.47 11.33 14.06
CA ALA A 117 0.42 10.23 15.03
C ALA A 117 -0.57 9.14 14.59
N GLU A 118 -1.74 9.51 14.09
CA GLU A 118 -2.74 8.57 13.55
C GLU A 118 -2.21 7.84 12.34
N ARG A 119 -1.59 8.53 11.38
CA ARG A 119 -0.97 7.92 10.19
C ARG A 119 0.19 6.98 10.55
N SER A 120 0.98 7.34 11.55
CA SER A 120 2.05 6.46 12.06
C SER A 120 1.48 5.20 12.71
N ASN A 121 0.37 5.32 13.45
CA ASN A 121 -0.33 4.17 14.00
C ASN A 121 -0.89 3.25 12.90
N ASP A 122 -1.45 3.80 11.82
CA ASP A 122 -1.95 3.01 10.69
C ASP A 122 -0.82 2.27 9.96
N THR A 123 0.34 2.91 9.81
CA THR A 123 1.56 2.27 9.29
C THR A 123 2.00 1.10 10.18
N TYR A 124 1.97 1.29 11.50
CA TYR A 124 2.27 0.24 12.48
C TYR A 124 1.28 -0.91 12.39
N LEU A 125 -0.03 -0.63 12.30
CA LEU A 125 -1.07 -1.65 12.15
C LEU A 125 -0.91 -2.44 10.84
N THR A 126 -0.62 -1.77 9.73
CA THR A 126 -0.32 -2.42 8.45
C THR A 126 0.84 -3.40 8.59
N SER A 127 1.93 -2.98 9.23
CA SER A 127 3.11 -3.82 9.45
C SER A 127 2.79 -5.02 10.35
N LYS A 128 2.00 -4.80 11.40
CA LYS A 128 1.56 -5.84 12.33
C LYS A 128 0.68 -6.90 11.65
N VAL A 129 -0.27 -6.48 10.80
CA VAL A 129 -1.11 -7.41 10.02
C VAL A 129 -0.23 -8.21 9.06
N LYS A 130 0.67 -7.55 8.30
CA LYS A 130 1.59 -8.24 7.37
C LYS A 130 2.47 -9.26 8.09
N MET A 131 3.02 -8.93 9.26
CA MET A 131 3.84 -9.86 10.04
C MET A 131 3.04 -11.10 10.45
N ARG A 132 1.81 -10.92 10.94
CA ARG A 132 0.93 -12.04 11.29
C ARG A 132 0.52 -12.89 10.09
N CYS A 133 0.40 -12.30 8.89
CA CYS A 133 0.17 -13.06 7.66
C CYS A 133 1.39 -13.95 7.35
N ILE A 134 2.61 -13.41 7.49
CA ILE A 134 3.86 -14.18 7.31
C ILE A 134 3.94 -15.33 8.32
N GLU A 135 3.73 -15.07 9.60
CA GLU A 135 3.78 -16.07 10.67
C GLU A 135 2.74 -17.19 10.47
N ALA A 136 1.54 -16.83 10.03
CA ALA A 136 0.48 -17.80 9.76
C ALA A 136 0.76 -18.70 8.55
N ASN A 137 1.53 -18.21 7.58
CA ASN A 137 1.96 -18.92 6.36
C ASN A 137 0.82 -19.68 5.64
N LYS A 138 -0.36 -19.05 5.54
CA LYS A 138 -1.56 -19.67 4.94
C LYS A 138 -1.75 -19.35 3.46
N PHE A 139 -1.03 -18.36 2.96
CA PHE A 139 -1.04 -17.88 1.57
C PHE A 139 0.23 -17.07 1.29
N PRO A 140 0.64 -16.94 0.01
CA PRO A 140 1.73 -16.06 -0.37
C PRO A 140 1.41 -14.60 -0.02
N LEU A 141 2.29 -13.93 0.72
CA LEU A 141 2.05 -12.53 1.09
C LEU A 141 1.96 -11.60 -0.12
N SER A 142 2.67 -11.92 -1.22
CA SER A 142 2.61 -11.22 -2.50
C SER A 142 1.22 -11.22 -3.15
N SER A 143 0.38 -12.20 -2.80
CA SER A 143 -1.00 -12.30 -3.31
C SER A 143 -1.98 -11.37 -2.61
N VAL A 144 -1.58 -10.72 -1.49
CA VAL A 144 -2.44 -9.83 -0.69
C VAL A 144 -1.71 -8.53 -0.37
N LYS A 145 -2.23 -7.41 -0.87
CA LYS A 145 -1.77 -6.07 -0.52
C LYS A 145 -2.60 -5.56 0.66
N VAL A 146 -1.92 -5.16 1.73
CA VAL A 146 -2.53 -4.68 2.98
C VAL A 146 -2.23 -3.20 3.13
N THR A 147 -3.25 -2.39 3.31
CA THR A 147 -3.14 -0.98 3.71
C THR A 147 -4.11 -0.68 4.85
N THR A 148 -3.77 0.30 5.67
CA THR A 148 -4.60 0.73 6.80
C THR A 148 -4.81 2.22 6.73
N GLU A 149 -6.05 2.66 6.94
CA GLU A 149 -6.41 4.06 7.06
C GLU A 149 -7.40 4.23 8.20
N SER A 150 -7.12 5.11 9.14
CA SER A 150 -7.95 5.38 10.32
C SER A 150 -8.36 4.09 11.07
N GLY A 151 -7.43 3.13 11.22
CA GLY A 151 -7.68 1.82 11.86
C GLY A 151 -8.54 0.85 11.05
N VAL A 152 -8.94 1.20 9.83
CA VAL A 152 -9.61 0.31 8.88
C VAL A 152 -8.56 -0.36 8.01
N VAL A 153 -8.51 -1.69 8.03
CA VAL A 153 -7.61 -2.49 7.19
C VAL A 153 -8.31 -2.84 5.88
N TYR A 154 -7.69 -2.47 4.78
CA TYR A 154 -8.13 -2.83 3.44
C TYR A 154 -7.24 -3.95 2.92
N LEU A 155 -7.87 -5.02 2.44
CA LEU A 155 -7.20 -6.19 1.88
C LEU A 155 -7.54 -6.29 0.40
N MET A 156 -6.56 -6.04 -0.47
CA MET A 156 -6.65 -6.24 -1.91
C MET A 156 -5.85 -7.49 -2.29
N GLY A 157 -6.21 -8.16 -3.35
CA GLY A 157 -5.44 -9.34 -3.76
C GLY A 157 -6.17 -10.23 -4.76
N MET A 158 -5.41 -11.12 -5.40
CA MET A 158 -5.91 -12.23 -6.22
C MET A 158 -5.78 -13.51 -5.39
N VAL A 159 -6.89 -13.99 -4.84
CA VAL A 159 -6.88 -15.05 -3.81
C VAL A 159 -8.03 -16.05 -4.04
N THR A 160 -7.86 -17.26 -3.53
CA THR A 160 -8.97 -18.19 -3.35
C THR A 160 -9.84 -17.76 -2.17
N ARG A 161 -11.09 -18.22 -2.08
CA ARG A 161 -11.98 -17.94 -0.95
C ARG A 161 -11.35 -18.34 0.37
N ARG A 162 -10.67 -19.50 0.43
CA ARG A 162 -9.99 -19.98 1.62
C ARG A 162 -8.88 -19.02 2.08
N GLU A 163 -8.11 -18.47 1.16
CA GLU A 163 -7.04 -17.51 1.45
C GLU A 163 -7.62 -16.16 1.90
N ALA A 164 -8.70 -15.71 1.22
CA ALA A 164 -9.43 -14.50 1.60
C ALA A 164 -9.96 -14.58 3.05
N ASP A 165 -10.54 -15.72 3.42
CA ASP A 165 -11.03 -15.95 4.79
C ASP A 165 -9.88 -15.96 5.79
N ALA A 166 -8.77 -16.62 5.46
CA ALA A 166 -7.58 -16.65 6.31
C ALA A 166 -6.99 -15.24 6.51
N ALA A 167 -6.82 -14.45 5.43
CA ALA A 167 -6.31 -13.09 5.50
C ALA A 167 -7.24 -12.18 6.31
N THR A 168 -8.55 -12.31 6.09
CA THR A 168 -9.58 -11.54 6.82
C THR A 168 -9.56 -11.84 8.32
N GLU A 169 -9.45 -13.12 8.71
CA GLU A 169 -9.42 -13.51 10.11
C GLU A 169 -8.15 -13.03 10.81
N ILE A 170 -6.99 -13.11 10.14
CA ILE A 170 -5.72 -12.58 10.66
C ILE A 170 -5.84 -11.07 10.89
N ALA A 171 -6.34 -10.32 9.91
CA ALA A 171 -6.51 -8.88 10.02
C ALA A 171 -7.50 -8.52 11.14
N ARG A 172 -8.69 -9.17 11.17
CA ARG A 172 -9.75 -8.91 12.14
C ARG A 172 -9.33 -9.19 13.59
N SER A 173 -8.53 -10.23 13.80
CA SER A 173 -8.01 -10.60 15.12
C SER A 173 -6.76 -9.85 15.53
N THR A 174 -6.27 -8.90 14.71
CA THR A 174 -5.11 -8.06 15.05
C THR A 174 -5.56 -6.92 15.96
N SER A 175 -5.00 -6.86 17.16
CA SER A 175 -5.30 -5.80 18.13
C SER A 175 -4.99 -4.41 17.56
N GLY A 176 -5.96 -3.50 17.65
CA GLY A 176 -5.92 -2.15 17.10
C GLY A 176 -6.69 -2.01 15.78
N VAL A 177 -7.01 -3.09 15.09
CA VAL A 177 -7.84 -3.05 13.88
C VAL A 177 -9.30 -2.83 14.27
N ARG A 178 -9.92 -1.80 13.67
CA ARG A 178 -11.32 -1.41 13.93
C ARG A 178 -12.29 -2.08 12.97
N LYS A 179 -11.88 -2.22 11.71
CA LYS A 179 -12.70 -2.79 10.62
C LYS A 179 -11.78 -3.41 9.58
N VAL A 180 -12.27 -4.42 8.87
CA VAL A 180 -11.60 -5.01 7.70
C VAL A 180 -12.52 -4.89 6.49
N VAL A 181 -11.98 -4.36 5.39
CA VAL A 181 -12.65 -4.23 4.09
C VAL A 181 -11.97 -5.18 3.12
N LYS A 182 -12.75 -6.05 2.49
CA LYS A 182 -12.26 -7.04 1.52
C LYS A 182 -12.47 -6.53 0.10
N LEU A 183 -11.40 -6.40 -0.65
CA LEU A 183 -11.36 -5.94 -2.04
C LEU A 183 -10.63 -6.97 -2.92
N PHE A 184 -10.99 -8.23 -2.74
CA PHE A 184 -10.36 -9.36 -3.41
C PHE A 184 -10.94 -9.63 -4.79
N GLU A 185 -10.08 -10.07 -5.70
CA GLU A 185 -10.45 -10.81 -6.91
C GLU A 185 -10.32 -12.31 -6.60
N TYR A 186 -11.41 -13.06 -6.75
CA TYR A 186 -11.44 -14.48 -6.43
C TYR A 186 -11.01 -15.33 -7.63
N LEU A 187 -10.22 -16.38 -7.35
CA LEU A 187 -9.67 -17.29 -8.35
C LEU A 187 -10.50 -18.57 -8.48
N ASP A 188 -11.46 -18.81 -7.57
CA ASP A 188 -12.36 -19.95 -7.46
C ASP A 188 -13.83 -19.55 -7.32
#